data_5ab04d87a63b6a51e2e848ee60e3dada
#
_entry.id   5ab04d87a63b6a51e2e848ee60e3dada
#
_cell.length_a   1.000
_cell.length_b   1.000
_cell.length_c   1.000
_cell.angle_alpha   90.00
_cell.angle_beta   90.00
_cell.angle_gamma   90.00
#
_symmetry.space_group_name_H-M   'P 1'
#
loop_
_entity.id
_entity.type
_entity.pdbx_description
1 polymer ?
#
loop_
_entity_poly.entity_id
_entity_poly.type
_entity_poly.pdbx_seq_one_letter_code
_entity_poly.pdbx_strand_id
1 'polypeptide(L)'
;VLSVMMVDANAWLVVVFSLVVISFFSGMEIAFLSASRLRIELRSKENSTSGKWLSKYVKNPSDFISTVLVGNNLGLVIYGIYMGEILDTSFHGVAWMNSELLRFFMVTLCSTLIVLVIAEYLPKTFFKLYADKLIFGLIGIFKVAHTLMWPLIKVVKGISAFLLKIFTNTEITENTQVFSKVDLDNYIASLENAGNVDSVEIDTEVFRNALDF
;
A
#
# COMPACT_ATOMS: atom_id res chain seq x y z
N VAL A 1 -15.65 8.82 -36.69
CA VAL A 1 -14.30 8.22 -36.50
C VAL A 1 -13.47 9.06 -35.54
N LEU A 2 -13.33 10.37 -35.75
CA LEU A 2 -12.54 11.26 -34.87
C LEU A 2 -13.11 11.35 -33.44
N SER A 3 -14.43 11.39 -33.25
CA SER A 3 -15.06 11.44 -31.93
C SER A 3 -14.88 10.14 -31.12
N VAL A 4 -14.88 8.99 -31.77
CA VAL A 4 -14.60 7.68 -31.15
C VAL A 4 -13.13 7.61 -30.74
N MET A 5 -12.19 8.05 -31.59
CA MET A 5 -10.76 8.11 -31.23
C MET A 5 -10.45 9.08 -30.07
N MET A 6 -11.19 10.20 -29.95
CA MET A 6 -10.96 11.15 -28.82
C MET A 6 -11.52 10.61 -27.49
N VAL A 7 -12.62 9.89 -27.50
CA VAL A 7 -13.14 9.20 -26.33
C VAL A 7 -12.13 8.14 -25.86
N ASP A 8 -11.59 7.37 -26.80
CA ASP A 8 -10.56 6.35 -26.52
C ASP A 8 -9.29 6.92 -25.88
N ALA A 9 -8.79 8.07 -26.37
CA ALA A 9 -7.58 8.70 -25.82
C ALA A 9 -7.76 9.14 -24.35
N ASN A 10 -8.89 9.75 -24.03
CA ASN A 10 -9.21 10.16 -22.66
C ASN A 10 -9.41 8.92 -21.74
N ALA A 11 -10.07 7.88 -22.22
CA ALA A 11 -10.25 6.64 -21.46
C ALA A 11 -8.91 5.98 -21.14
N TRP A 12 -7.98 5.92 -22.11
CA TRP A 12 -6.62 5.40 -21.89
C TRP A 12 -5.84 6.22 -20.86
N LEU A 13 -5.96 7.55 -20.87
CA LEU A 13 -5.31 8.40 -19.87
C LEU A 13 -5.84 8.11 -18.47
N VAL A 14 -7.16 7.92 -18.32
CA VAL A 14 -7.77 7.58 -17.03
C VAL A 14 -7.32 6.19 -16.57
N VAL A 15 -7.24 5.20 -17.47
CA VAL A 15 -6.73 3.86 -17.16
C VAL A 15 -5.29 3.91 -16.67
N VAL A 16 -4.40 4.60 -17.39
CA VAL A 16 -2.99 4.73 -17.00
C VAL A 16 -2.88 5.45 -15.65
N PHE A 17 -3.62 6.53 -15.45
CA PHE A 17 -3.62 7.26 -14.18
C PHE A 17 -4.11 6.37 -13.02
N SER A 18 -5.20 5.62 -13.21
CA SER A 18 -5.71 4.72 -12.18
C SER A 18 -4.73 3.57 -11.87
N LEU A 19 -4.05 3.00 -12.88
CA LEU A 19 -2.99 2.02 -12.66
C LEU A 19 -1.83 2.58 -11.81
N VAL A 20 -1.42 3.83 -12.05
CA VAL A 20 -0.39 4.51 -11.24
C VAL A 20 -0.87 4.71 -9.80
N VAL A 21 -2.13 5.12 -9.60
CA VAL A 21 -2.72 5.29 -8.27
C VAL A 21 -2.78 3.96 -7.52
N ILE A 22 -3.27 2.88 -8.15
CA ILE A 22 -3.31 1.53 -7.58
C ILE A 22 -1.89 1.08 -7.20
N SER A 23 -0.93 1.22 -8.13
CA SER A 23 0.48 0.85 -7.92
C SER A 23 1.10 1.58 -6.74
N PHE A 24 0.79 2.86 -6.59
CA PHE A 24 1.26 3.68 -5.47
C PHE A 24 0.74 3.16 -4.12
N PHE A 25 -0.57 2.98 -3.99
CA PHE A 25 -1.16 2.51 -2.73
C PHE A 25 -0.77 1.06 -2.42
N SER A 26 -0.80 0.18 -3.43
CA SER A 26 -0.39 -1.22 -3.32
C SER A 26 1.09 -1.36 -2.93
N GLY A 27 1.96 -0.53 -3.50
CA GLY A 27 3.38 -0.46 -3.14
C GLY A 27 3.61 0.09 -1.74
N MET A 28 2.93 1.20 -1.37
CA MET A 28 3.03 1.80 -0.04
C MET A 28 2.60 0.84 1.07
N GLU A 29 1.59 0.00 0.83
CA GLU A 29 1.17 -1.05 1.75
C GLU A 29 2.34 -1.96 2.14
N ILE A 30 2.98 -2.54 1.12
CA ILE A 30 4.10 -3.46 1.33
C ILE A 30 5.34 -2.76 1.89
N ALA A 31 5.61 -1.53 1.45
CA ALA A 31 6.71 -0.74 2.02
C ALA A 31 6.51 -0.49 3.52
N PHE A 32 5.30 -0.17 3.95
CA PHE A 32 4.98 0.05 5.36
C PHE A 32 5.13 -1.22 6.21
N LEU A 33 4.69 -2.37 5.68
CA LEU A 33 4.79 -3.66 6.36
C LEU A 33 6.24 -4.18 6.42
N SER A 34 7.06 -3.85 5.42
CA SER A 34 8.44 -4.34 5.28
C SER A 34 9.50 -3.39 5.83
N ALA A 35 9.14 -2.14 6.11
CA ALA A 35 10.08 -1.14 6.62
C ALA A 35 10.50 -1.42 8.07
N SER A 36 11.76 -1.12 8.39
CA SER A 36 12.29 -1.26 9.73
C SER A 36 11.68 -0.22 10.68
N ARG A 37 10.88 -0.70 11.65
CA ARG A 37 10.27 0.15 12.68
C ARG A 37 11.29 0.91 13.49
N LEU A 38 12.41 0.27 13.83
CA LEU A 38 13.50 0.93 14.54
C LEU A 38 14.11 2.08 13.74
N ARG A 39 14.32 1.89 12.44
CA ARG A 39 14.82 2.96 11.54
C ARG A 39 13.86 4.15 11.47
N ILE A 40 12.55 3.87 11.44
CA ILE A 40 11.52 4.92 11.48
C ILE A 40 11.62 5.72 12.78
N GLU A 41 11.76 5.04 13.91
CA GLU A 41 11.85 5.68 15.22
C GLU A 41 13.12 6.51 15.38
N LEU A 42 14.29 6.00 14.94
CA LEU A 42 15.55 6.71 14.93
C LEU A 42 15.44 8.01 14.10
N ARG A 43 14.94 7.92 12.86
CA ARG A 43 14.74 9.11 12.02
C ARG A 43 13.72 10.10 12.60
N SER A 44 12.73 9.61 13.35
CA SER A 44 11.79 10.47 14.05
C SER A 44 12.50 11.29 15.15
N LYS A 45 13.42 10.66 15.90
CA LYS A 45 14.25 11.31 16.93
C LYS A 45 15.25 12.31 16.34
N GLU A 46 15.76 12.05 15.13
CA GLU A 46 16.62 12.98 14.36
C GLU A 46 15.86 14.19 13.78
N ASN A 47 14.64 14.44 14.19
CA ASN A 47 13.79 15.54 13.70
C ASN A 47 13.42 15.49 12.20
N SER A 48 13.60 14.35 11.52
CA SER A 48 13.16 14.18 10.15
C SER A 48 11.64 14.29 10.05
N THR A 49 11.14 15.14 9.15
CA THR A 49 9.70 15.32 8.91
C THR A 49 9.03 14.00 8.48
N SER A 50 9.67 13.26 7.55
CA SER A 50 9.20 11.95 7.10
C SER A 50 9.19 10.93 8.24
N GLY A 51 10.23 10.93 9.08
CA GLY A 51 10.32 10.06 10.26
C GLY A 51 9.18 10.32 11.25
N LYS A 52 8.88 11.58 11.55
CA LYS A 52 7.76 11.95 12.43
C LYS A 52 6.40 11.52 11.90
N TRP A 53 6.17 11.67 10.60
CA TRP A 53 4.91 11.22 9.99
C TRP A 53 4.77 9.71 10.01
N LEU A 54 5.85 8.98 9.68
CA LEU A 54 5.86 7.53 9.72
C LEU A 54 5.71 6.99 11.15
N SER A 55 6.41 7.56 12.14
CA SER A 55 6.26 7.19 13.54
C SER A 55 4.81 7.34 14.03
N LYS A 56 4.09 8.39 13.56
CA LYS A 56 2.66 8.54 13.85
C LYS A 56 1.83 7.38 13.28
N TYR A 57 2.10 6.96 12.05
CA TYR A 57 1.40 5.83 11.44
C TYR A 57 1.80 4.48 12.06
N VAL A 58 3.05 4.33 12.50
CA VAL A 58 3.47 3.12 13.22
C VAL A 58 2.74 3.00 14.56
N LYS A 59 2.48 4.12 15.25
CA LYS A 59 1.67 4.15 16.48
C LYS A 59 0.18 3.86 16.23
N ASN A 60 -0.34 4.30 15.08
CA ASN A 60 -1.74 4.08 14.67
C ASN A 60 -1.79 3.43 13.27
N PRO A 61 -1.47 2.13 13.15
CA PRO A 61 -1.42 1.44 11.86
C PRO A 61 -2.76 1.44 11.10
N SER A 62 -3.85 1.47 11.85
CA SER A 62 -5.21 1.53 11.31
C SER A 62 -5.43 2.73 10.37
N ASP A 63 -4.85 3.89 10.66
CA ASP A 63 -4.94 5.07 9.80
C ASP A 63 -4.22 4.86 8.45
N PHE A 64 -3.05 4.24 8.49
CA PHE A 64 -2.29 3.94 7.29
C PHE A 64 -3.01 2.90 6.42
N ILE A 65 -3.37 1.77 7.02
CA ILE A 65 -4.04 0.65 6.32
C ILE A 65 -5.37 1.08 5.73
N SER A 66 -6.19 1.83 6.48
CA SER A 66 -7.46 2.34 5.96
C SER A 66 -7.27 3.29 4.77
N THR A 67 -6.22 4.12 4.79
CA THR A 67 -5.90 5.02 3.66
C THR A 67 -5.53 4.23 2.42
N VAL A 68 -4.65 3.24 2.56
CA VAL A 68 -4.27 2.34 1.47
C VAL A 68 -5.49 1.62 0.90
N LEU A 69 -6.31 1.03 1.76
CA LEU A 69 -7.50 0.30 1.36
C LEU A 69 -8.46 1.18 0.55
N VAL A 70 -8.76 2.38 1.05
CA VAL A 70 -9.66 3.32 0.35
C VAL A 70 -9.06 3.76 -0.97
N GLY A 71 -7.78 4.15 -0.98
CA GLY A 71 -7.10 4.62 -2.18
C GLY A 71 -6.99 3.56 -3.26
N ASN A 72 -6.62 2.34 -2.88
CA ASN A 72 -6.51 1.21 -3.79
C ASN A 72 -7.87 0.86 -4.41
N ASN A 73 -8.92 0.73 -3.59
CA ASN A 73 -10.26 0.40 -4.08
C ASN A 73 -10.86 1.50 -4.96
N LEU A 74 -10.62 2.78 -4.66
CA LEU A 74 -11.06 3.87 -5.52
C LEU A 74 -10.38 3.80 -6.89
N GLY A 75 -9.07 3.54 -6.91
CA GLY A 75 -8.31 3.31 -8.15
C GLY A 75 -8.86 2.12 -8.97
N LEU A 76 -9.13 0.99 -8.30
CA LEU A 76 -9.67 -0.22 -8.92
C LEU A 76 -11.04 0.02 -9.55
N VAL A 77 -11.94 0.75 -8.90
CA VAL A 77 -13.27 1.07 -9.43
C VAL A 77 -13.15 1.92 -10.70
N ILE A 78 -12.34 2.98 -10.66
CA ILE A 78 -12.11 3.85 -11.82
C ILE A 78 -11.48 3.05 -12.97
N TYR A 79 -10.44 2.27 -12.68
CA TYR A 79 -9.81 1.38 -13.64
C TYR A 79 -10.81 0.41 -14.28
N GLY A 80 -11.62 -0.27 -13.46
CA GLY A 80 -12.57 -1.29 -13.93
C GLY A 80 -13.62 -0.74 -14.88
N ILE A 81 -14.12 0.48 -14.63
CA ILE A 81 -15.10 1.13 -15.50
C ILE A 81 -14.49 1.40 -16.88
N TYR A 82 -13.38 2.12 -16.93
CA TYR A 82 -12.79 2.55 -18.21
C TYR A 82 -12.08 1.41 -18.96
N MET A 83 -11.40 0.51 -18.26
CA MET A 83 -10.75 -0.63 -18.89
C MET A 83 -11.77 -1.64 -19.41
N GLY A 84 -12.88 -1.83 -18.66
CA GLY A 84 -14.00 -2.64 -19.11
C GLY A 84 -14.60 -2.15 -20.43
N GLU A 85 -14.84 -0.85 -20.55
CA GLU A 85 -15.37 -0.21 -21.77
C GLU A 85 -14.39 -0.36 -22.96
N ILE A 86 -13.11 -0.12 -22.75
CA ILE A 86 -12.07 -0.26 -23.78
C ILE A 86 -12.00 -1.70 -24.30
N LEU A 87 -11.97 -2.68 -23.40
CA LEU A 87 -11.89 -4.09 -23.77
C LEU A 87 -13.18 -4.59 -24.42
N ASP A 88 -14.34 -4.18 -23.93
CA ASP A 88 -15.63 -4.57 -24.53
C ASP A 88 -15.73 -4.06 -25.96
N THR A 89 -15.37 -2.80 -26.20
CA THR A 89 -15.32 -2.23 -27.56
C THR A 89 -14.34 -2.98 -28.45
N SER A 90 -13.17 -3.35 -27.92
CA SER A 90 -12.14 -4.08 -28.66
C SER A 90 -12.57 -5.49 -29.04
N PHE A 91 -13.35 -6.15 -28.18
CA PHE A 91 -13.83 -7.53 -28.42
C PHE A 91 -15.14 -7.60 -29.21
N HIS A 92 -15.83 -6.50 -29.43
CA HIS A 92 -17.14 -6.47 -30.12
C HIS A 92 -17.09 -6.93 -31.58
N GLY A 93 -15.94 -6.91 -32.24
CA GLY A 93 -15.74 -7.35 -33.64
C GLY A 93 -15.20 -8.78 -33.80
N VAL A 94 -15.00 -9.52 -32.73
CA VAL A 94 -14.35 -10.83 -32.75
C VAL A 94 -15.38 -11.91 -32.98
N ALA A 95 -15.32 -12.60 -34.14
CA ALA A 95 -16.35 -13.52 -34.63
C ALA A 95 -16.72 -14.72 -33.69
N TRP A 96 -15.79 -15.14 -32.84
CA TRP A 96 -16.03 -16.24 -31.88
C TRP A 96 -16.55 -15.74 -30.50
N MET A 97 -16.66 -14.43 -30.30
CA MET A 97 -17.18 -13.80 -29.07
C MET A 97 -18.64 -13.32 -29.21
N ASN A 98 -19.45 -14.00 -30.00
CA ASN A 98 -20.86 -13.63 -30.23
C ASN A 98 -21.77 -13.81 -29.00
N SER A 99 -21.34 -14.57 -27.98
CA SER A 99 -22.05 -14.71 -26.73
C SER A 99 -21.69 -13.55 -25.78
N GLU A 100 -22.69 -12.79 -25.33
CA GLU A 100 -22.49 -11.69 -24.35
C GLU A 100 -21.85 -12.18 -23.06
N LEU A 101 -22.23 -13.38 -22.59
CA LEU A 101 -21.63 -13.98 -21.39
C LEU A 101 -20.13 -14.28 -21.58
N LEU A 102 -19.76 -14.84 -22.73
CA LEU A 102 -18.35 -15.13 -23.01
C LEU A 102 -17.52 -13.86 -23.10
N ARG A 103 -18.05 -12.83 -23.79
CA ARG A 103 -17.41 -11.52 -23.90
C ARG A 103 -17.21 -10.87 -22.54
N PHE A 104 -18.26 -10.82 -21.71
CA PHE A 104 -18.19 -10.30 -20.34
C PHE A 104 -17.12 -11.03 -19.51
N PHE A 105 -17.09 -12.36 -19.58
CA PHE A 105 -16.09 -13.16 -18.87
C PHE A 105 -14.66 -12.85 -19.34
N MET A 106 -14.44 -12.77 -20.66
CA MET A 106 -13.12 -12.47 -21.21
C MET A 106 -12.65 -11.04 -20.90
N VAL A 107 -13.53 -10.05 -20.99
CA VAL A 107 -13.24 -8.66 -20.58
C VAL A 107 -12.82 -8.61 -19.12
N THR A 108 -13.59 -9.25 -18.25
CA THR A 108 -13.30 -9.28 -16.82
C THR A 108 -11.98 -9.99 -16.53
N LEU A 109 -11.74 -11.13 -17.14
CA LEU A 109 -10.51 -11.89 -16.95
C LEU A 109 -9.28 -11.11 -17.41
N CYS A 110 -9.30 -10.56 -18.62
CA CYS A 110 -8.19 -9.77 -19.17
C CYS A 110 -7.93 -8.51 -18.34
N SER A 111 -8.99 -7.78 -17.99
CA SER A 111 -8.87 -6.59 -17.14
C SER A 111 -8.24 -6.92 -15.78
N THR A 112 -8.71 -7.99 -15.14
CA THR A 112 -8.19 -8.43 -13.85
C THR A 112 -6.73 -8.86 -13.94
N LEU A 113 -6.32 -9.59 -14.97
CA LEU A 113 -4.93 -10.00 -15.15
C LEU A 113 -4.00 -8.80 -15.37
N ILE A 114 -4.44 -7.80 -16.13
CA ILE A 114 -3.66 -6.58 -16.38
C ILE A 114 -3.41 -5.84 -15.07
N VAL A 115 -4.45 -5.54 -14.29
CA VAL A 115 -4.29 -4.80 -13.03
C VAL A 115 -3.49 -5.60 -12.01
N LEU A 116 -3.73 -6.90 -11.91
CA LEU A 116 -3.03 -7.78 -10.97
C LEU A 116 -1.52 -7.78 -11.21
N VAL A 117 -1.10 -7.90 -12.49
CA VAL A 117 0.32 -7.97 -12.82
C VAL A 117 0.96 -6.58 -12.74
N ILE A 118 0.37 -5.57 -13.40
CA ILE A 118 0.98 -4.26 -13.60
C ILE A 118 0.86 -3.38 -12.37
N ALA A 119 -0.31 -3.35 -11.73
CA ALA A 119 -0.58 -2.40 -10.65
C ALA A 119 -0.51 -3.00 -9.24
N GLU A 120 -0.52 -4.33 -9.10
CA GLU A 120 -0.39 -4.97 -7.79
C GLU A 120 0.91 -5.75 -7.64
N TYR A 121 1.15 -6.78 -8.47
CA TYR A 121 2.29 -7.68 -8.28
C TYR A 121 3.65 -6.99 -8.47
N LEU A 122 3.85 -6.30 -9.60
CA LEU A 122 5.10 -5.61 -9.90
C LEU A 122 5.43 -4.52 -8.88
N PRO A 123 4.50 -3.59 -8.55
CA PRO A 123 4.76 -2.57 -7.55
C PRO A 123 5.04 -3.15 -6.16
N LYS A 124 4.28 -4.14 -5.70
CA LYS A 124 4.51 -4.81 -4.41
C LYS A 124 5.90 -5.41 -4.33
N THR A 125 6.35 -6.09 -5.38
CA THR A 125 7.69 -6.67 -5.43
C THR A 125 8.78 -5.59 -5.39
N PHE A 126 8.64 -4.54 -6.19
CA PHE A 126 9.58 -3.43 -6.23
C PHE A 126 9.66 -2.67 -4.90
N PHE A 127 8.52 -2.34 -4.32
CA PHE A 127 8.45 -1.62 -3.04
C PHE A 127 8.97 -2.47 -1.88
N LYS A 128 8.81 -3.79 -1.93
CA LYS A 128 9.39 -4.71 -0.93
C LYS A 128 10.92 -4.67 -0.94
N LEU A 129 11.54 -4.64 -2.12
CA LEU A 129 13.00 -4.60 -2.26
C LEU A 129 13.60 -3.28 -1.73
N TYR A 130 12.90 -2.17 -1.93
CA TYR A 130 13.39 -0.83 -1.55
C TYR A 130 12.51 -0.16 -0.47
N ALA A 131 11.93 -0.96 0.44
CA ALA A 131 10.89 -0.53 1.36
C ALA A 131 11.27 0.74 2.16
N ASP A 132 12.42 0.73 2.82
CA ASP A 132 12.88 1.86 3.63
C ASP A 132 13.05 3.13 2.79
N LYS A 133 13.69 3.02 1.61
CA LYS A 133 13.97 4.18 0.76
C LYS A 133 12.68 4.79 0.22
N LEU A 134 11.77 3.94 -0.27
CA LEU A 134 10.53 4.37 -0.90
C LEU A 134 9.53 4.93 0.12
N ILE A 135 9.39 4.32 1.29
CA ILE A 135 8.45 4.80 2.29
C ILE A 135 8.82 6.19 2.81
N PHE A 136 10.11 6.45 3.09
CA PHE A 136 10.56 7.77 3.51
C PHE A 136 10.45 8.83 2.41
N GLY A 137 10.64 8.44 1.14
CA GLY A 137 10.54 9.36 0.01
C GLY A 137 9.08 9.71 -0.34
N LEU A 138 8.17 8.75 -0.24
CA LEU A 138 6.79 8.88 -0.72
C LEU A 138 5.78 9.23 0.38
N ILE A 139 6.17 9.21 1.65
CA ILE A 139 5.25 9.49 2.76
C ILE A 139 4.59 10.87 2.69
N GLY A 140 5.27 11.86 2.08
CA GLY A 140 4.72 13.19 1.85
C GLY A 140 3.48 13.15 0.94
N ILE A 141 3.58 12.46 -0.19
CA ILE A 141 2.49 12.27 -1.14
C ILE A 141 1.36 11.47 -0.48
N PHE A 142 1.73 10.40 0.24
CA PHE A 142 0.78 9.58 1.00
C PHE A 142 -0.02 10.40 2.02
N LYS A 143 0.63 11.32 2.75
CA LYS A 143 -0.04 12.20 3.72
C LYS A 143 -1.06 13.13 3.05
N VAL A 144 -0.74 13.67 1.87
CA VAL A 144 -1.68 14.49 1.09
C VAL A 144 -2.90 13.65 0.70
N ALA A 145 -2.67 12.43 0.18
CA ALA A 145 -3.74 11.49 -0.16
C ALA A 145 -4.60 11.12 1.07
N HIS A 146 -3.97 10.82 2.21
CA HIS A 146 -4.67 10.57 3.47
C HIS A 146 -5.57 11.73 3.88
N THR A 147 -5.06 12.97 3.79
CA THR A 147 -5.84 14.16 4.16
C THR A 147 -7.05 14.36 3.24
N LEU A 148 -6.87 14.14 1.93
CA LEU A 148 -7.95 14.24 0.95
C LEU A 148 -9.02 13.15 1.16
N MET A 149 -8.59 11.94 1.51
CA MET A 149 -9.47 10.79 1.72
C MET A 149 -10.01 10.68 3.16
N TRP A 150 -9.60 11.59 4.05
CA TRP A 150 -9.97 11.55 5.47
C TRP A 150 -11.48 11.35 5.74
N PRO A 151 -12.42 12.02 5.04
CA PRO A 151 -13.85 11.81 5.28
C PRO A 151 -14.28 10.36 4.96
N LEU A 152 -13.77 9.75 3.86
CA LEU A 152 -14.06 8.38 3.51
C LEU A 152 -13.46 7.40 4.54
N ILE A 153 -12.22 7.64 4.94
CA ILE A 153 -11.52 6.81 5.95
C ILE A 153 -12.32 6.80 7.26
N LYS A 154 -12.85 7.95 7.67
CA LYS A 154 -13.69 8.06 8.88
C LYS A 154 -14.96 7.20 8.78
N VAL A 155 -15.62 7.20 7.62
CA VAL A 155 -16.80 6.37 7.37
C VAL A 155 -16.44 4.88 7.44
N VAL A 156 -15.38 4.45 6.76
CA VAL A 156 -14.93 3.05 6.75
C VAL A 156 -14.57 2.58 8.17
N LYS A 157 -13.78 3.37 8.92
CA LYS A 157 -13.43 3.07 10.31
C LYS A 157 -14.67 3.01 11.21
N GLY A 158 -15.61 3.93 11.04
CA GLY A 158 -16.87 3.95 11.80
C GLY A 158 -17.72 2.71 11.55
N ILE A 159 -17.87 2.29 10.29
CA ILE A 159 -18.58 1.05 9.93
C ILE A 159 -17.87 -0.16 10.52
N SER A 160 -16.54 -0.25 10.39
CA SER A 160 -15.75 -1.35 10.94
C SER A 160 -15.87 -1.45 12.45
N ALA A 161 -15.79 -0.31 13.17
CA ALA A 161 -15.95 -0.26 14.61
C ALA A 161 -17.36 -0.70 15.04
N PHE A 162 -18.39 -0.24 14.32
CA PHE A 162 -19.77 -0.62 14.56
C PHE A 162 -20.00 -2.14 14.38
N LEU A 163 -19.50 -2.71 13.29
CA LEU A 163 -19.59 -4.14 13.01
C LEU A 163 -18.86 -4.97 14.09
N LEU A 164 -17.64 -4.57 14.43
CA LEU A 164 -16.87 -5.26 15.47
C LEU A 164 -17.58 -5.23 16.83
N LYS A 165 -18.17 -4.10 17.20
CA LYS A 165 -18.94 -3.98 18.43
C LYS A 165 -20.16 -4.91 18.45
N ILE A 166 -20.82 -5.13 17.30
CA ILE A 166 -21.96 -6.07 17.21
C ILE A 166 -21.49 -7.52 17.33
N PHE A 167 -20.39 -7.89 16.63
CA PHE A 167 -19.98 -9.29 16.55
C PHE A 167 -19.08 -9.77 17.69
N THR A 168 -18.28 -8.89 18.30
CA THR A 168 -17.26 -9.31 19.26
C THR A 168 -17.48 -8.77 20.66
N ASN A 169 -18.42 -7.84 20.86
CA ASN A 169 -18.65 -7.15 22.14
C ASN A 169 -17.37 -6.57 22.79
N THR A 170 -16.30 -6.41 22.00
CA THR A 170 -14.98 -5.94 22.43
C THR A 170 -14.79 -4.51 21.95
N GLU A 171 -14.37 -3.62 22.84
CA GLU A 171 -13.92 -2.29 22.44
C GLU A 171 -12.57 -2.40 21.73
N ILE A 172 -12.45 -1.73 20.57
CA ILE A 172 -11.18 -1.69 19.83
C ILE A 172 -10.22 -0.82 20.63
N THR A 173 -9.44 -1.45 21.49
CA THR A 173 -8.23 -0.83 22.02
C THR A 173 -7.20 -0.92 20.89
N GLU A 174 -6.85 0.20 20.24
CA GLU A 174 -5.70 0.27 19.34
C GLU A 174 -4.47 -0.10 20.18
N ASN A 175 -4.10 -1.38 20.11
CA ASN A 175 -2.95 -1.90 20.82
C ASN A 175 -1.71 -1.24 20.20
N THR A 176 -1.16 -0.27 20.90
CA THR A 176 0.14 0.30 20.60
C THR A 176 1.12 -0.87 20.64
N GLN A 177 1.53 -1.38 19.47
CA GLN A 177 2.53 -2.44 19.43
C GLN A 177 3.82 -1.86 19.99
N VAL A 178 4.05 -2.14 21.26
CA VAL A 178 5.32 -1.85 21.92
C VAL A 178 6.41 -2.65 21.17
N PHE A 179 7.55 -2.03 20.96
CA PHE A 179 8.74 -2.68 20.39
C PHE A 179 8.91 -4.08 20.97
N SER A 180 8.86 -5.08 20.09
CA SER A 180 9.13 -6.45 20.48
C SER A 180 10.64 -6.68 20.51
N LYS A 181 11.13 -7.48 21.46
CA LYS A 181 12.51 -7.98 21.54
C LYS A 181 12.94 -8.56 20.16
N VAL A 182 12.02 -9.21 19.44
CA VAL A 182 12.21 -9.77 18.09
C VAL A 182 12.53 -8.71 17.03
N ASP A 183 11.94 -7.50 17.12
CA ASP A 183 12.22 -6.41 16.17
C ASP A 183 13.65 -5.88 16.33
N LEU A 184 14.17 -5.91 17.57
CA LEU A 184 15.53 -5.50 17.89
C LEU A 184 16.56 -6.56 17.44
N ASP A 185 16.28 -7.85 17.70
CA ASP A 185 17.13 -8.96 17.25
C ASP A 185 17.24 -9.00 15.72
N ASN A 186 16.14 -8.81 15.01
CA ASN A 186 16.13 -8.72 13.54
C ASN A 186 16.92 -7.51 13.02
N TYR A 187 16.92 -6.40 13.72
CA TYR A 187 17.69 -5.21 13.34
C TYR A 187 19.18 -5.43 13.54
N ILE A 188 19.59 -6.02 14.68
CA ILE A 188 20.99 -6.35 14.97
C ILE A 188 21.51 -7.33 13.90
N ALA A 189 20.74 -8.41 13.60
CA ALA A 189 21.09 -9.36 12.54
C ALA A 189 21.20 -8.71 11.15
N SER A 190 20.39 -7.68 10.86
CA SER A 190 20.48 -6.94 9.60
C SER A 190 21.71 -6.06 9.49
N LEU A 191 22.22 -5.53 10.62
CA LEU A 191 23.47 -4.77 10.67
C LEU A 191 24.68 -5.68 10.52
N GLU A 192 24.68 -6.85 11.15
CA GLU A 192 25.74 -7.86 11.01
C GLU A 192 25.87 -8.34 9.56
N ASN A 193 24.74 -8.57 8.88
CA ASN A 193 24.73 -8.99 7.46
C ASN A 193 25.08 -7.86 6.46
N ALA A 194 24.97 -6.60 6.84
CA ALA A 194 25.26 -5.46 5.97
C ALA A 194 26.76 -5.13 5.86
N GLY A 195 27.64 -5.80 6.60
CA GLY A 195 29.11 -5.65 6.49
C GLY A 195 29.66 -4.27 6.87
N ASN A 196 28.88 -3.39 7.49
CA ASN A 196 29.30 -2.07 7.92
C ASN A 196 29.80 -2.13 9.38
N VAL A 197 30.81 -2.96 9.62
CA VAL A 197 31.50 -3.03 10.91
C VAL A 197 32.75 -2.17 10.87
N ASP A 198 32.57 -0.87 10.67
CA ASP A 198 33.62 0.09 11.02
C ASP A 198 32.98 1.23 11.81
N SER A 199 33.14 1.15 13.13
CA SER A 199 33.11 2.21 14.13
C SER A 199 32.05 2.20 15.24
N VAL A 200 31.27 1.18 15.44
CA VAL A 200 30.65 1.02 16.78
C VAL A 200 30.72 -0.45 17.17
N GLU A 201 31.76 -0.83 17.91
CA GLU A 201 31.70 -1.99 18.80
C GLU A 201 30.59 -1.74 19.84
N ILE A 202 29.35 -1.84 19.37
CA ILE A 202 28.24 -2.06 20.30
C ILE A 202 28.46 -3.51 20.71
N ASP A 203 28.89 -3.68 21.93
CA ASP A 203 28.99 -4.98 22.56
C ASP A 203 27.57 -5.57 22.59
N THR A 204 27.22 -6.25 21.48
CA THR A 204 25.89 -6.84 21.25
C THR A 204 25.56 -7.85 22.34
N GLU A 205 26.57 -8.41 22.98
CA GLU A 205 26.45 -9.33 24.10
C GLU A 205 26.03 -8.60 25.39
N VAL A 206 26.56 -7.40 25.65
CA VAL A 206 26.15 -6.56 26.78
C VAL A 206 24.72 -6.04 26.59
N PHE A 207 24.37 -5.68 25.36
CA PHE A 207 23.01 -5.23 25.04
C PHE A 207 21.98 -6.37 25.16
N ARG A 208 22.34 -7.56 24.72
CA ARG A 208 21.51 -8.78 24.82
C ARG A 208 21.30 -9.16 26.29
N ASN A 209 22.34 -9.11 27.11
CA ASN A 209 22.28 -9.39 28.54
C ASN A 209 21.50 -8.33 29.32
N ALA A 210 21.52 -7.05 28.88
CA ALA A 210 20.70 -5.99 29.49
C ALA A 210 19.21 -6.11 29.19
N LEU A 211 18.82 -6.85 28.17
CA LEU A 211 17.41 -7.12 27.81
C LEU A 211 16.84 -8.38 28.47
N ASP A 212 17.67 -9.22 29.07
CA ASP A 212 17.25 -10.43 29.80
C ASP A 212 16.93 -10.14 31.29
N PHE A 213 17.05 -8.90 31.74
CA PHE A 213 16.60 -8.40 33.04
C PHE A 213 15.26 -7.67 32.87
#